data_788805f73c4c315ffe6d2ca4c2298e56
#
_entry.id   788805f73c4c315ffe6d2ca4c2298e56
#
_cell.length_a   1.000
_cell.length_b   1.000
_cell.length_c   1.000
_cell.angle_alpha   90.00
_cell.angle_beta   90.00
_cell.angle_gamma   90.00
#
_symmetry.space_group_name_H-M   'P 1'
#
loop_
_entity.id
_entity.type
_entity.pdbx_description
1 polymer ?
#
loop_
_entity_poly.entity_id
_entity_poly.type
_entity_poly.pdbx_seq_one_letter_code
_entity_poly.pdbx_strand_id
1 'polypeptide(L)'
;MPMTVITVRNAPNSLRGDLTKWMQEISTGVYIGNFNSRIRAELWGRVIESVQGGEATLSYYARSENGYEFETYNTDRKRVDYDGIPLVLIPTDTKMTQELKGGFSNASKFHKGRQMAKIHEENVQITLDFIAIDITVMNNMIREISAIKTVNDELTEFMVKIENESNDSSELKLYLTEIVSFVEDLPIVGYDFGLEFQALNTLLSKQGLNLLPNSVIDLVRLVKKENPFLQNYKIMTVMEAFGIENNESQSSLLNARMIIGLANKLNKFRQIISRG
;
A
#
# COMPACT_ATOMS: atom_id res chain seq x y z
N MET A 1 35.26 -24.12 2.58
CA MET A 1 35.45 -22.86 3.31
C MET A 1 34.11 -22.13 3.32
N PRO A 2 33.69 -21.61 4.47
CA PRO A 2 32.40 -20.94 4.56
C PRO A 2 32.42 -19.54 3.91
N MET A 3 31.30 -19.19 3.28
CA MET A 3 31.08 -17.86 2.70
C MET A 3 31.14 -16.78 3.77
N THR A 4 31.83 -15.69 3.45
CA THR A 4 31.99 -14.52 4.31
C THR A 4 31.66 -13.29 3.51
N VAL A 5 30.86 -12.39 4.08
CA VAL A 5 30.51 -11.11 3.50
C VAL A 5 30.95 -9.99 4.44
N ILE A 6 31.66 -9.00 3.91
CA ILE A 6 32.01 -7.76 4.63
C ILE A 6 31.36 -6.61 3.92
N THR A 7 30.63 -5.79 4.69
CA THR A 7 30.11 -4.52 4.17
C THR A 7 30.77 -3.37 4.91
N VAL A 8 31.17 -2.33 4.16
CA VAL A 8 31.76 -1.12 4.73
C VAL A 8 31.04 0.12 4.20
N ARG A 9 30.79 1.05 5.10
CA ARG A 9 30.15 2.33 4.78
C ARG A 9 31.01 3.47 5.29
N ASN A 10 31.18 4.51 4.49
CA ASN A 10 32.08 5.65 4.80
C ASN A 10 33.52 5.23 5.14
N ALA A 11 33.99 4.15 4.51
CA ALA A 11 35.32 3.62 4.75
C ALA A 11 36.37 4.32 3.86
N PRO A 12 37.62 4.48 4.33
CA PRO A 12 38.70 5.03 3.54
C PRO A 12 39.00 4.18 2.29
N ASN A 13 39.44 4.84 1.21
CA ASN A 13 39.82 4.14 -0.03
C ASN A 13 40.96 3.12 0.14
N SER A 14 41.84 3.34 1.11
CA SER A 14 42.91 2.40 1.48
C SER A 14 42.35 1.06 1.94
N LEU A 15 41.34 1.08 2.82
CA LEU A 15 40.67 -0.13 3.29
C LEU A 15 39.95 -0.86 2.15
N ARG A 16 39.25 -0.10 1.29
CA ARG A 16 38.56 -0.67 0.10
C ARG A 16 39.55 -1.37 -0.82
N GLY A 17 40.68 -0.73 -1.14
CA GLY A 17 41.75 -1.31 -1.94
C GLY A 17 42.42 -2.51 -1.27
N ASP A 18 42.44 -2.57 0.05
CA ASP A 18 42.98 -3.71 0.78
C ASP A 18 42.02 -4.90 0.77
N LEU A 19 40.74 -4.65 0.93
CA LEU A 19 39.71 -5.68 0.84
C LEU A 19 39.60 -6.32 -0.55
N THR A 20 39.78 -5.56 -1.64
CA THR A 20 39.77 -6.09 -3.02
C THR A 20 40.91 -7.06 -3.32
N LYS A 21 42.01 -7.06 -2.53
CA LYS A 21 43.08 -8.05 -2.68
C LYS A 21 42.67 -9.45 -2.20
N TRP A 22 41.70 -9.53 -1.29
CA TRP A 22 41.32 -10.79 -0.62
C TRP A 22 39.89 -11.21 -0.96
N MET A 23 39.05 -10.27 -1.35
CA MET A 23 37.63 -10.47 -1.56
C MET A 23 37.19 -9.85 -2.88
N GLN A 24 36.10 -10.34 -3.44
CA GLN A 24 35.46 -9.75 -4.61
C GLN A 24 34.46 -8.68 -4.18
N GLU A 25 34.61 -7.46 -4.66
CA GLU A 25 33.60 -6.43 -4.50
C GLU A 25 32.44 -6.69 -5.47
N ILE A 26 31.27 -6.99 -4.94
CA ILE A 26 30.06 -7.29 -5.73
C ILE A 26 29.12 -6.09 -5.83
N SER A 27 29.30 -5.11 -4.98
CA SER A 27 28.64 -3.82 -5.00
C SER A 27 29.47 -2.84 -4.18
N THR A 28 29.27 -1.55 -4.36
CA THR A 28 30.04 -0.52 -3.65
C THR A 28 30.05 -0.75 -2.15
N GLY A 29 31.22 -1.09 -1.59
CA GLY A 29 31.42 -1.39 -0.18
C GLY A 29 30.89 -2.74 0.27
N VAL A 30 30.55 -3.67 -0.63
CA VAL A 30 30.10 -5.03 -0.32
C VAL A 30 31.09 -6.03 -0.90
N TYR A 31 31.76 -6.77 -0.04
CA TYR A 31 32.82 -7.71 -0.37
C TYR A 31 32.41 -9.13 0.00
N ILE A 32 32.70 -10.09 -0.88
CA ILE A 32 32.41 -11.51 -0.68
C ILE A 32 33.67 -12.34 -0.87
N GLY A 33 33.85 -13.37 -0.04
CA GLY A 33 34.95 -14.33 -0.13
C GLY A 33 34.68 -15.58 0.68
N ASN A 34 35.53 -16.59 0.50
CA ASN A 34 35.46 -17.86 1.22
C ASN A 34 36.70 -18.02 2.10
N PHE A 35 36.50 -17.95 3.42
CA PHE A 35 37.59 -18.01 4.37
C PHE A 35 37.34 -19.03 5.48
N ASN A 36 38.44 -19.57 6.05
CA ASN A 36 38.37 -20.28 7.32
C ASN A 36 38.23 -19.26 8.48
N SER A 37 37.90 -19.75 9.66
CA SER A 37 37.64 -18.90 10.85
C SER A 37 38.82 -18.01 11.23
N ARG A 38 40.06 -18.54 11.08
CA ARG A 38 41.30 -17.81 11.43
C ARG A 38 41.53 -16.63 10.49
N ILE A 39 41.52 -16.87 9.18
CA ILE A 39 41.70 -15.79 8.17
C ILE A 39 40.58 -14.75 8.25
N ARG A 40 39.35 -15.22 8.49
CA ARG A 40 38.21 -14.32 8.69
C ARG A 40 38.41 -13.39 9.89
N ALA A 41 38.86 -13.92 11.02
CA ALA A 41 39.13 -13.14 12.23
C ALA A 41 40.25 -12.12 12.02
N GLU A 42 41.35 -12.52 11.35
CA GLU A 42 42.47 -11.65 11.01
C GLU A 42 42.02 -10.52 10.05
N LEU A 43 41.20 -10.85 9.04
CA LEU A 43 40.68 -9.89 8.09
C LEU A 43 39.72 -8.90 8.79
N TRP A 44 38.86 -9.39 9.68
CA TRP A 44 37.94 -8.55 10.46
C TRP A 44 38.69 -7.60 11.39
N GLY A 45 39.74 -8.07 12.07
CA GLY A 45 40.61 -7.20 12.87
C GLY A 45 41.19 -6.05 12.08
N ARG A 46 41.68 -6.28 10.85
CA ARG A 46 42.19 -5.22 9.96
C ARG A 46 41.12 -4.25 9.55
N VAL A 47 39.89 -4.72 9.30
CA VAL A 47 38.77 -3.85 8.97
C VAL A 47 38.47 -2.91 10.13
N ILE A 48 38.37 -3.43 11.35
CA ILE A 48 38.12 -2.63 12.56
C ILE A 48 39.22 -1.57 12.76
N GLU A 49 40.49 -1.93 12.58
CA GLU A 49 41.60 -0.99 12.72
C GLU A 49 41.62 0.10 11.65
N SER A 50 41.18 -0.22 10.44
CA SER A 50 41.33 0.66 9.26
C SER A 50 40.06 1.42 8.89
N VAL A 51 38.89 1.07 9.42
CA VAL A 51 37.61 1.68 9.03
C VAL A 51 37.44 3.11 9.58
N GLN A 52 38.26 3.49 10.57
CA GLN A 52 38.24 4.83 11.19
C GLN A 52 36.82 5.19 11.70
N GLY A 53 36.26 6.31 11.20
CA GLY A 53 34.89 6.76 11.52
C GLY A 53 33.78 6.13 10.71
N GLY A 54 34.11 5.18 9.83
CA GLY A 54 33.11 4.46 9.03
C GLY A 54 32.47 3.30 9.80
N GLU A 55 31.45 2.71 9.18
CA GLU A 55 30.73 1.55 9.71
C GLU A 55 31.16 0.27 8.98
N ALA A 56 31.22 -0.86 9.70
CA ALA A 56 31.48 -2.14 9.08
C ALA A 56 30.57 -3.25 9.65
N THR A 57 30.25 -4.23 8.81
CA THR A 57 29.53 -5.44 9.20
C THR A 57 30.20 -6.65 8.57
N LEU A 58 30.41 -7.69 9.39
CA LEU A 58 30.87 -9.01 8.97
C LEU A 58 29.71 -9.98 9.11
N SER A 59 29.42 -10.74 8.06
CA SER A 59 28.46 -11.85 8.09
C SER A 59 29.10 -13.09 7.54
N TYR A 60 28.88 -14.25 8.18
CA TYR A 60 29.48 -15.51 7.79
C TYR A 60 28.61 -16.71 8.15
N TYR A 61 28.82 -17.80 7.44
CA TYR A 61 28.19 -19.07 7.77
C TYR A 61 28.67 -19.59 9.15
N ALA A 62 27.71 -19.97 9.99
CA ALA A 62 27.93 -20.60 11.28
C ALA A 62 27.04 -21.85 11.44
N ARG A 63 27.45 -22.77 12.32
CA ARG A 63 26.64 -23.94 12.68
C ARG A 63 25.66 -23.57 13.81
N SER A 64 24.93 -22.46 13.64
CA SER A 64 23.83 -22.03 14.51
C SER A 64 22.51 -22.44 13.89
N GLU A 65 21.42 -22.31 14.61
CA GLU A 65 20.08 -22.62 14.14
C GLU A 65 19.70 -21.85 12.87
N ASN A 66 20.11 -20.58 12.78
CA ASN A 66 19.92 -19.73 11.61
C ASN A 66 20.92 -19.95 10.47
N GLY A 67 21.98 -20.75 10.69
CA GLY A 67 23.01 -21.03 9.70
C GLY A 67 23.99 -19.90 9.44
N TYR A 68 23.91 -18.78 10.17
CA TYR A 68 24.80 -17.62 10.04
C TYR A 68 25.04 -16.91 11.36
N GLU A 69 26.13 -16.17 11.41
CA GLU A 69 26.52 -15.24 12.47
C GLU A 69 26.92 -13.92 11.84
N PHE A 70 26.83 -12.83 12.62
CA PHE A 70 27.33 -11.54 12.18
C PHE A 70 27.95 -10.74 13.34
N GLU A 71 28.81 -9.81 12.96
CA GLU A 71 29.45 -8.84 13.84
C GLU A 71 29.27 -7.45 13.24
N THR A 72 29.16 -6.43 14.08
CA THR A 72 29.00 -5.05 13.64
C THR A 72 30.02 -4.16 14.35
N TYR A 73 30.51 -3.16 13.65
CA TYR A 73 31.45 -2.19 14.20
C TYR A 73 31.04 -0.77 13.83
N ASN A 74 31.05 0.11 14.84
CA ASN A 74 30.71 1.54 14.73
C ASN A 74 29.36 1.82 14.07
N THR A 75 28.37 0.96 14.29
CA THR A 75 27.01 1.12 13.81
C THR A 75 26.03 1.30 14.99
N ASP A 76 24.93 1.98 14.76
CA ASP A 76 23.85 2.13 15.74
C ASP A 76 23.13 0.79 16.01
N ARG A 77 23.40 -0.22 15.20
CA ARG A 77 22.78 -1.54 15.29
C ARG A 77 23.70 -2.49 16.08
N LYS A 78 23.22 -3.00 17.20
CA LYS A 78 23.98 -3.89 18.07
C LYS A 78 23.48 -5.32 17.92
N ARG A 79 24.42 -6.27 17.86
CA ARG A 79 24.12 -7.69 17.95
C ARG A 79 23.64 -8.01 19.37
N VAL A 80 22.52 -8.70 19.48
CA VAL A 80 21.98 -9.26 20.72
C VAL A 80 21.71 -10.74 20.47
N ASP A 81 22.15 -11.59 21.38
CA ASP A 81 21.83 -13.00 21.35
C ASP A 81 20.52 -13.23 22.10
N TYR A 82 19.57 -13.91 21.48
CA TYR A 82 18.32 -14.32 22.09
C TYR A 82 18.12 -15.82 21.87
N ASP A 83 18.39 -16.59 22.92
CA ASP A 83 18.32 -18.06 22.92
C ASP A 83 19.12 -18.73 21.77
N GLY A 84 20.32 -18.22 21.47
CA GLY A 84 21.18 -18.74 20.39
C GLY A 84 20.87 -18.15 19.01
N ILE A 85 19.87 -17.26 18.90
CA ILE A 85 19.51 -16.57 17.65
C ILE A 85 20.13 -15.17 17.65
N PRO A 86 21.00 -14.82 16.71
CA PRO A 86 21.56 -13.47 16.60
C PRO A 86 20.51 -12.50 16.08
N LEU A 87 20.09 -11.56 16.92
CA LEU A 87 19.18 -10.48 16.59
C LEU A 87 19.90 -9.14 16.51
N VAL A 88 19.28 -8.17 15.87
CA VAL A 88 19.77 -6.80 15.77
C VAL A 88 18.95 -5.88 16.67
N LEU A 89 19.56 -5.33 17.69
CA LEU A 89 18.99 -4.26 18.49
C LEU A 89 19.15 -2.95 17.72
N ILE A 90 18.03 -2.29 17.45
CA ILE A 90 17.98 -0.94 16.89
C ILE A 90 17.61 0.00 18.03
N PRO A 91 18.50 0.90 18.50
CA PRO A 91 18.17 1.85 19.54
C PRO A 91 17.04 2.75 19.04
N THR A 92 15.97 2.84 19.82
CA THR A 92 14.91 3.81 19.58
C THR A 92 15.25 5.03 20.42
N ASP A 93 15.75 6.10 19.81
CA ASP A 93 15.93 7.37 20.48
C ASP A 93 14.59 7.90 20.95
N THR A 94 14.40 7.90 22.26
CA THR A 94 13.21 8.41 22.95
C THR A 94 13.16 9.95 22.98
N LYS A 95 14.02 10.62 22.22
CA LYS A 95 14.05 12.08 22.11
C LYS A 95 14.15 12.48 20.65
N MET A 96 13.04 12.88 20.14
CA MET A 96 12.72 13.74 19.01
C MET A 96 11.74 13.07 18.05
N THR A 97 10.53 13.55 18.04
CA THR A 97 9.59 13.55 16.92
C THR A 97 10.25 14.17 15.69
N GLN A 98 11.18 13.46 15.07
CA GLN A 98 11.56 13.68 13.68
C GLN A 98 10.95 12.55 12.86
N GLU A 99 10.21 12.93 11.83
CA GLU A 99 9.62 12.04 10.86
C GLU A 99 10.60 10.95 10.42
N LEU A 100 10.46 9.77 10.98
CA LEU A 100 11.20 8.59 10.56
C LEU A 100 10.79 8.30 9.12
N LYS A 101 11.68 8.61 8.18
CA LYS A 101 11.58 8.10 6.80
C LYS A 101 11.45 6.59 6.89
N GLY A 102 10.23 6.11 6.61
CA GLY A 102 9.85 4.72 6.83
C GLY A 102 10.79 3.72 6.18
N GLY A 103 11.12 2.67 6.91
CA GLY A 103 11.95 1.56 6.42
C GLY A 103 11.44 1.00 5.10
N PHE A 104 12.33 0.71 4.18
CA PHE A 104 12.06 0.31 2.80
C PHE A 104 11.65 -1.16 2.63
N SER A 105 11.51 -1.96 3.69
CA SER A 105 11.09 -3.35 3.54
C SER A 105 9.56 -3.47 3.39
N ASN A 106 9.10 -4.36 2.52
CA ASN A 106 7.68 -4.62 2.29
C ASN A 106 6.97 -5.12 3.56
N ALA A 107 7.64 -5.93 4.38
CA ALA A 107 7.12 -6.39 5.67
C ALA A 107 6.94 -5.24 6.68
N SER A 108 7.88 -4.29 6.73
CA SER A 108 7.76 -3.10 7.59
C SER A 108 6.62 -2.19 7.15
N LYS A 109 6.39 -2.04 5.84
CA LYS A 109 5.26 -1.28 5.29
C LYS A 109 3.93 -1.95 5.60
N PHE A 110 3.86 -3.28 5.53
CA PHE A 110 2.66 -4.06 5.85
C PHE A 110 2.32 -3.99 7.35
N HIS A 111 3.33 -4.08 8.23
CA HIS A 111 3.14 -3.93 9.68
C HIS A 111 2.72 -2.51 10.07
N LYS A 112 3.30 -1.47 9.44
CA LYS A 112 2.87 -0.08 9.65
C LYS A 112 1.46 0.17 9.14
N GLY A 113 1.09 -0.38 7.98
CA GLY A 113 -0.28 -0.29 7.45
C GLY A 113 -1.29 -0.89 8.44
N ARG A 114 -0.96 -2.04 9.04
CA ARG A 114 -1.82 -2.72 10.02
C ARG A 114 -1.87 -2.02 11.39
N GLN A 115 -0.76 -1.42 11.84
CA GLN A 115 -0.75 -0.61 13.06
C GLN A 115 -1.46 0.74 12.88
N MET A 116 -1.30 1.39 11.73
CA MET A 116 -2.03 2.62 11.41
C MET A 116 -3.53 2.37 11.30
N ALA A 117 -3.95 1.25 10.71
CA ALA A 117 -5.36 0.86 10.69
C ALA A 117 -5.93 0.68 12.11
N LYS A 118 -5.18 0.07 13.05
CA LYS A 118 -5.63 -0.10 14.45
C LYS A 118 -5.66 1.22 15.24
N ILE A 119 -4.73 2.15 14.99
CA ILE A 119 -4.69 3.46 15.69
C ILE A 119 -5.81 4.38 15.19
N HIS A 120 -6.30 4.18 13.94
CA HIS A 120 -7.42 4.95 13.42
C HIS A 120 -8.81 4.42 13.85
N GLU A 121 -8.90 3.23 14.38
CA GLU A 121 -10.14 2.76 15.01
C GLU A 121 -10.46 3.49 16.33
N GLU A 122 -9.49 4.17 16.95
CA GLU A 122 -9.68 4.84 18.26
C GLU A 122 -9.85 6.36 18.22
N ASN A 123 -9.73 7.05 17.06
CA ASN A 123 -9.81 8.51 17.03
C ASN A 123 -10.60 9.10 15.89
N VAL A 124 -11.67 9.77 16.26
CA VAL A 124 -12.52 10.70 15.51
C VAL A 124 -13.32 10.06 14.39
N GLN A 125 -14.60 9.83 14.65
CA GLN A 125 -15.64 9.71 13.63
C GLN A 125 -15.68 11.01 12.81
N ILE A 126 -14.89 11.07 11.73
CA ILE A 126 -15.12 12.06 10.67
C ILE A 126 -16.18 11.43 9.80
N THR A 127 -17.40 11.93 9.89
CA THR A 127 -18.46 11.57 8.95
C THR A 127 -18.05 12.05 7.57
N LEU A 128 -17.96 11.12 6.63
CA LEU A 128 -17.58 11.41 5.26
C LEU A 128 -18.85 11.33 4.41
N ASP A 129 -19.30 12.47 3.93
CA ASP A 129 -20.49 12.55 3.08
C ASP A 129 -20.10 12.37 1.61
N PHE A 130 -20.51 11.26 1.01
CA PHE A 130 -20.22 10.91 -0.38
C PHE A 130 -21.20 9.86 -0.90
N ILE A 131 -21.13 9.56 -2.18
CA ILE A 131 -21.88 8.49 -2.82
C ILE A 131 -20.94 7.47 -3.41
N ALA A 132 -21.08 6.22 -3.00
CA ALA A 132 -20.43 5.09 -3.65
C ALA A 132 -21.31 4.59 -4.81
N ILE A 133 -20.75 4.52 -6.01
CA ILE A 133 -21.47 4.05 -7.21
C ILE A 133 -20.73 2.87 -7.83
N ASP A 134 -21.50 1.85 -8.20
CA ASP A 134 -21.08 0.77 -9.08
C ASP A 134 -22.06 0.66 -10.26
N ILE A 135 -21.53 0.52 -11.46
CA ILE A 135 -22.30 0.46 -12.71
C ILE A 135 -21.92 -0.80 -13.47
N THR A 136 -22.88 -1.65 -13.71
CA THR A 136 -22.67 -2.86 -14.51
C THR A 136 -22.95 -2.59 -15.97
N VAL A 137 -21.93 -2.75 -16.81
CA VAL A 137 -22.04 -2.61 -18.28
C VAL A 137 -21.87 -3.98 -18.93
N MET A 138 -22.82 -4.37 -19.79
CA MET A 138 -22.75 -5.58 -20.60
C MET A 138 -23.07 -5.26 -22.07
N ASN A 139 -22.25 -5.74 -23.00
CA ASN A 139 -22.40 -5.46 -24.42
C ASN A 139 -22.49 -3.97 -24.75
N ASN A 140 -21.68 -3.15 -24.08
CA ASN A 140 -21.65 -1.69 -24.24
C ASN A 140 -22.96 -0.96 -23.79
N MET A 141 -23.81 -1.64 -23.03
CA MET A 141 -25.07 -1.11 -22.49
C MET A 141 -25.03 -1.18 -20.96
N ILE A 142 -25.54 -0.15 -20.29
CA ILE A 142 -25.70 -0.16 -18.83
C ILE A 142 -26.86 -1.10 -18.47
N ARG A 143 -26.60 -2.05 -17.59
CA ARG A 143 -27.57 -3.04 -17.12
C ARG A 143 -28.04 -2.80 -15.72
N GLU A 144 -27.18 -2.28 -14.88
CA GLU A 144 -27.51 -2.01 -13.48
C GLU A 144 -26.71 -0.80 -12.98
N ILE A 145 -27.37 0.04 -12.22
CA ILE A 145 -26.74 1.16 -11.52
C ILE A 145 -27.11 1.00 -10.04
N SER A 146 -26.12 0.88 -9.19
CA SER A 146 -26.30 0.87 -7.75
C SER A 146 -25.50 2.00 -7.13
N ALA A 147 -26.13 2.72 -6.22
CA ALA A 147 -25.52 3.81 -5.49
C ALA A 147 -25.88 3.73 -4.01
N ILE A 148 -24.92 4.03 -3.15
CA ILE A 148 -25.16 4.15 -1.72
C ILE A 148 -24.66 5.50 -1.26
N LYS A 149 -25.58 6.30 -0.77
CA LYS A 149 -25.31 7.62 -0.19
C LYS A 149 -24.94 7.43 1.28
N THR A 150 -23.83 8.02 1.70
CA THR A 150 -23.43 8.10 3.10
C THR A 150 -23.46 9.58 3.52
N VAL A 151 -24.31 9.90 4.49
CA VAL A 151 -24.48 11.25 5.04
C VAL A 151 -24.69 11.13 6.55
N ASN A 152 -23.84 11.77 7.35
CA ASN A 152 -23.89 11.68 8.81
C ASN A 152 -23.89 10.24 9.36
N ASP A 153 -23.13 9.34 8.72
CA ASP A 153 -23.10 7.89 9.01
C ASP A 153 -24.39 7.12 8.69
N GLU A 154 -25.41 7.76 8.13
CA GLU A 154 -26.60 7.09 7.62
C GLU A 154 -26.38 6.64 6.17
N LEU A 155 -26.83 5.41 5.87
CA LEU A 155 -26.74 4.83 4.54
C LEU A 155 -28.11 4.80 3.88
N THR A 156 -28.18 5.37 2.68
CA THR A 156 -29.36 5.28 1.82
C THR A 156 -28.98 4.60 0.51
N GLU A 157 -29.73 3.60 0.10
CA GLU A 157 -29.44 2.79 -1.07
C GLU A 157 -30.35 3.14 -2.24
N PHE A 158 -29.78 3.13 -3.43
CA PHE A 158 -30.48 3.25 -4.72
C PHE A 158 -30.00 2.11 -5.62
N MET A 159 -30.93 1.44 -6.29
CA MET A 159 -30.62 0.44 -7.30
C MET A 159 -31.66 0.44 -8.40
N VAL A 160 -31.18 0.42 -9.65
CA VAL A 160 -32.03 0.28 -10.82
C VAL A 160 -31.44 -0.72 -11.80
N LYS A 161 -32.28 -1.58 -12.36
CA LYS A 161 -31.95 -2.48 -13.46
C LYS A 161 -32.55 -1.98 -14.74
N ILE A 162 -31.73 -1.94 -15.80
CA ILE A 162 -32.11 -1.44 -17.11
C ILE A 162 -32.12 -2.65 -18.07
N GLU A 163 -33.31 -3.15 -18.36
CA GLU A 163 -33.47 -4.30 -19.25
C GLU A 163 -33.31 -3.91 -20.72
N ASN A 164 -33.83 -2.76 -21.11
CA ASN A 164 -33.80 -2.23 -22.47
C ASN A 164 -33.36 -0.77 -22.51
N GLU A 165 -32.27 -0.50 -23.20
CA GLU A 165 -31.87 0.87 -23.58
C GLU A 165 -32.56 1.34 -24.87
N SER A 166 -33.86 1.03 -25.10
CA SER A 166 -34.56 1.66 -26.22
C SER A 166 -34.58 3.15 -25.97
N ASN A 167 -34.05 3.92 -26.89
CA ASN A 167 -33.84 5.39 -26.78
C ASN A 167 -35.09 6.20 -26.48
N ASP A 168 -36.27 5.59 -26.48
CA ASP A 168 -37.56 6.24 -26.33
C ASP A 168 -38.36 5.79 -25.10
N SER A 169 -37.76 5.06 -24.15
CA SER A 169 -38.54 4.65 -22.99
C SER A 169 -38.60 5.78 -21.96
N SER A 170 -39.82 6.31 -21.74
CA SER A 170 -40.11 7.23 -20.65
C SER A 170 -39.67 6.69 -19.30
N GLU A 171 -39.60 5.38 -19.15
CA GLU A 171 -39.14 4.66 -17.98
C GLU A 171 -37.63 4.85 -17.77
N LEU A 172 -36.80 4.71 -18.81
CA LEU A 172 -35.37 4.94 -18.73
C LEU A 172 -35.04 6.37 -18.29
N LYS A 173 -35.78 7.35 -18.87
CA LYS A 173 -35.61 8.74 -18.49
C LYS A 173 -35.99 9.00 -17.03
N LEU A 174 -37.04 8.32 -16.53
CA LEU A 174 -37.41 8.37 -15.12
C LEU A 174 -36.30 7.87 -14.22
N TYR A 175 -35.75 6.66 -14.47
CA TYR A 175 -34.63 6.09 -13.70
C TYR A 175 -33.40 6.99 -13.71
N LEU A 176 -33.08 7.59 -14.86
CA LEU A 176 -31.96 8.51 -14.96
C LEU A 176 -32.21 9.83 -14.20
N THR A 177 -33.43 10.28 -14.15
CA THR A 177 -33.83 11.47 -13.34
C THR A 177 -33.74 11.16 -11.85
N GLU A 178 -34.14 9.96 -11.44
CA GLU A 178 -34.03 9.50 -10.04
C GLU A 178 -32.58 9.40 -9.58
N ILE A 179 -31.67 8.82 -10.38
CA ILE A 179 -30.25 8.77 -10.01
C ILE A 179 -29.61 10.16 -9.91
N VAL A 180 -29.94 11.08 -10.84
CA VAL A 180 -29.45 12.47 -10.78
C VAL A 180 -29.95 13.15 -9.50
N SER A 181 -31.21 12.95 -9.15
CA SER A 181 -31.78 13.51 -7.92
C SER A 181 -31.20 12.86 -6.65
N PHE A 182 -30.85 11.56 -6.71
CA PHE A 182 -30.25 10.84 -5.59
C PHE A 182 -28.82 11.29 -5.32
N VAL A 183 -28.06 11.58 -6.37
CA VAL A 183 -26.65 11.97 -6.26
C VAL A 183 -26.47 13.36 -5.67
N GLU A 184 -27.39 14.29 -5.92
CA GLU A 184 -27.28 15.69 -5.45
C GLU A 184 -25.91 16.30 -5.81
N ASP A 185 -25.30 17.06 -4.88
CA ASP A 185 -23.99 17.70 -5.05
C ASP A 185 -22.84 16.92 -4.37
N LEU A 186 -23.09 15.69 -3.89
CA LEU A 186 -22.11 14.92 -3.15
C LEU A 186 -20.99 14.36 -4.05
N PRO A 187 -19.77 14.20 -3.55
CA PRO A 187 -18.70 13.55 -4.29
C PRO A 187 -19.06 12.10 -4.67
N ILE A 188 -18.80 11.73 -5.92
CA ILE A 188 -19.03 10.37 -6.43
C ILE A 188 -17.75 9.56 -6.30
N VAL A 189 -17.87 8.39 -5.68
CA VAL A 189 -16.76 7.48 -5.42
C VAL A 189 -17.04 6.15 -6.10
N GLY A 190 -16.06 5.63 -6.81
CA GLY A 190 -16.15 4.33 -7.45
C GLY A 190 -14.80 3.62 -7.46
N TYR A 191 -14.76 2.45 -8.03
CA TYR A 191 -13.56 1.64 -8.14
C TYR A 191 -13.33 1.23 -9.60
N ASP A 192 -12.25 1.77 -10.24
CA ASP A 192 -11.88 1.52 -11.64
C ASP A 192 -13.06 1.71 -12.63
N PHE A 193 -13.87 2.74 -12.38
CA PHE A 193 -15.19 2.94 -13.00
C PHE A 193 -15.23 4.08 -14.02
N GLY A 194 -14.08 4.55 -14.47
CA GLY A 194 -14.01 5.71 -15.36
C GLY A 194 -14.75 5.55 -16.70
N LEU A 195 -14.77 4.37 -17.28
CA LEU A 195 -15.47 4.07 -18.54
C LEU A 195 -16.99 3.95 -18.30
N GLU A 196 -17.38 3.30 -17.23
CA GLU A 196 -18.77 3.13 -16.80
C GLU A 196 -19.42 4.49 -16.48
N PHE A 197 -18.69 5.38 -15.80
CA PHE A 197 -19.15 6.72 -15.52
C PHE A 197 -19.30 7.58 -16.79
N GLN A 198 -18.39 7.43 -17.76
CA GLN A 198 -18.55 8.06 -19.08
C GLN A 198 -19.77 7.51 -19.83
N ALA A 199 -20.03 6.20 -19.74
CA ALA A 199 -21.20 5.59 -20.34
C ALA A 199 -22.49 6.15 -19.73
N LEU A 200 -22.55 6.33 -18.40
CA LEU A 200 -23.68 6.94 -17.71
C LEU A 200 -23.89 8.38 -18.19
N ASN A 201 -22.86 9.22 -18.22
CA ASN A 201 -22.96 10.59 -18.69
C ASN A 201 -23.39 10.66 -20.17
N THR A 202 -22.93 9.73 -21.00
CA THR A 202 -23.37 9.63 -22.40
C THR A 202 -24.86 9.30 -22.49
N LEU A 203 -25.32 8.39 -21.63
CA LEU A 203 -26.74 8.00 -21.59
C LEU A 203 -27.62 9.15 -21.10
N LEU A 204 -27.20 9.89 -20.05
CA LEU A 204 -27.89 11.11 -19.59
C LEU A 204 -28.02 12.14 -20.71
N SER A 205 -26.95 12.42 -21.43
CA SER A 205 -26.93 13.36 -22.55
C SER A 205 -27.89 12.93 -23.68
N LYS A 206 -27.94 11.65 -24.03
CA LYS A 206 -28.85 11.10 -25.04
C LYS A 206 -30.33 11.30 -24.65
N GLN A 207 -30.63 11.23 -23.37
CA GLN A 207 -31.99 11.46 -22.85
C GLN A 207 -32.32 12.95 -22.57
N GLY A 208 -31.42 13.86 -22.96
CA GLY A 208 -31.58 15.29 -22.76
C GLY A 208 -31.52 15.74 -21.30
N LEU A 209 -30.85 14.97 -20.46
CA LEU A 209 -30.55 15.29 -19.06
C LEU A 209 -29.18 15.92 -18.92
N ASN A 210 -28.98 16.71 -17.87
CA ASN A 210 -27.70 17.31 -17.55
C ASN A 210 -26.69 16.21 -17.11
N LEU A 211 -25.42 16.41 -17.45
CA LEU A 211 -24.34 15.58 -16.96
C LEU A 211 -24.19 15.78 -15.45
N LEU A 212 -23.66 14.77 -14.78
CA LEU A 212 -23.35 14.88 -13.34
C LEU A 212 -22.13 15.79 -13.15
N PRO A 213 -22.29 16.95 -12.49
CA PRO A 213 -21.19 17.91 -12.29
C PRO A 213 -20.29 17.56 -11.13
N ASN A 214 -20.61 16.49 -10.41
CA ASN A 214 -19.98 16.09 -9.16
C ASN A 214 -18.49 15.80 -9.31
N SER A 215 -17.73 16.04 -8.26
CA SER A 215 -16.35 15.57 -8.18
C SER A 215 -16.31 14.04 -8.14
N VAL A 216 -15.45 13.46 -8.97
CA VAL A 216 -15.35 12.00 -9.14
C VAL A 216 -14.03 11.49 -8.56
N ILE A 217 -14.10 10.54 -7.64
CA ILE A 217 -12.95 9.95 -6.97
C ILE A 217 -12.89 8.47 -7.31
N ASP A 218 -11.84 8.07 -8.02
CA ASP A 218 -11.57 6.67 -8.32
C ASP A 218 -10.60 6.08 -7.29
N LEU A 219 -11.11 5.17 -6.46
CA LEU A 219 -10.34 4.57 -5.37
C LEU A 219 -9.15 3.74 -5.86
N VAL A 220 -9.18 3.15 -7.05
CA VAL A 220 -8.04 2.38 -7.57
C VAL A 220 -6.77 3.22 -7.63
N ARG A 221 -6.89 4.52 -7.94
CA ARG A 221 -5.76 5.45 -7.96
C ARG A 221 -5.18 5.70 -6.56
N LEU A 222 -6.05 5.74 -5.55
CA LEU A 222 -5.63 5.92 -4.15
C LEU A 222 -5.00 4.65 -3.59
N VAL A 223 -5.59 3.50 -3.88
CA VAL A 223 -5.04 2.18 -3.53
C VAL A 223 -3.64 2.00 -4.10
N LYS A 224 -3.43 2.29 -5.38
CA LYS A 224 -2.09 2.23 -6.02
C LYS A 224 -1.06 3.13 -5.34
N LYS A 225 -1.48 4.28 -4.80
CA LYS A 225 -0.60 5.20 -4.08
C LYS A 225 -0.32 4.76 -2.64
N GLU A 226 -1.28 4.15 -1.95
CA GLU A 226 -1.13 3.70 -0.56
C GLU A 226 -0.53 2.30 -0.46
N ASN A 227 -0.85 1.41 -1.41
CA ASN A 227 -0.36 0.04 -1.44
C ASN A 227 0.17 -0.35 -2.84
N PRO A 228 1.36 0.14 -3.23
CA PRO A 228 1.91 -0.04 -4.59
C PRO A 228 2.42 -1.46 -4.88
N PHE A 229 2.35 -2.40 -3.93
CA PHE A 229 2.96 -3.74 -4.05
C PHE A 229 1.94 -4.87 -4.07
N LEU A 230 0.67 -4.58 -4.36
CA LEU A 230 -0.34 -5.62 -4.57
C LEU A 230 -0.05 -6.40 -5.86
N GLN A 231 -0.34 -7.69 -5.87
CA GLN A 231 -0.17 -8.55 -7.05
C GLN A 231 -0.96 -8.03 -8.25
N ASN A 232 -2.15 -7.54 -8.00
CA ASN A 232 -3.00 -6.86 -8.96
C ASN A 232 -3.96 -5.91 -8.22
N TYR A 233 -4.67 -5.08 -8.98
CA TYR A 233 -5.62 -4.09 -8.44
C TYR A 233 -7.06 -4.43 -8.81
N LYS A 234 -7.39 -5.71 -9.01
CA LYS A 234 -8.79 -6.13 -9.12
C LYS A 234 -9.48 -5.94 -7.78
N ILE A 235 -10.76 -5.54 -7.80
CA ILE A 235 -11.52 -5.20 -6.61
C ILE A 235 -11.42 -6.29 -5.53
N MET A 236 -11.54 -7.56 -5.91
CA MET A 236 -11.48 -8.72 -5.00
C MET A 236 -10.15 -8.81 -4.25
N THR A 237 -9.02 -8.70 -4.96
CA THR A 237 -7.67 -8.75 -4.36
C THR A 237 -7.45 -7.59 -3.41
N VAL A 238 -7.99 -6.41 -3.75
CA VAL A 238 -7.89 -5.23 -2.90
C VAL A 238 -8.75 -5.38 -1.65
N MET A 239 -9.99 -5.87 -1.77
CA MET A 239 -10.87 -6.10 -0.62
C MET A 239 -10.23 -7.08 0.37
N GLU A 240 -9.67 -8.19 -0.11
CA GLU A 240 -8.94 -9.14 0.71
C GLU A 240 -7.73 -8.51 1.41
N ALA A 241 -6.93 -7.74 0.67
CA ALA A 241 -5.74 -7.06 1.22
C ALA A 241 -6.08 -6.03 2.31
N PHE A 242 -7.25 -5.40 2.22
CA PHE A 242 -7.75 -4.45 3.22
C PHE A 242 -8.64 -5.11 4.29
N GLY A 243 -8.81 -6.43 4.27
CA GLY A 243 -9.63 -7.17 5.23
C GLY A 243 -11.10 -6.74 5.20
N ILE A 244 -11.64 -6.52 4.01
CA ILE A 244 -13.05 -6.25 3.77
C ILE A 244 -13.69 -7.56 3.36
N GLU A 245 -14.73 -7.98 4.10
CA GLU A 245 -15.47 -9.21 3.80
C GLU A 245 -16.09 -9.12 2.42
N ASN A 246 -15.93 -10.19 1.67
CA ASN A 246 -16.42 -10.31 0.32
C ASN A 246 -17.33 -11.54 0.25
N ASN A 247 -18.61 -11.30 0.11
CA ASN A 247 -19.55 -12.35 -0.20
C ASN A 247 -19.55 -12.55 -1.73
N GLU A 248 -19.39 -13.77 -2.20
CA GLU A 248 -19.22 -14.16 -3.61
C GLU A 248 -20.39 -13.77 -4.54
N SER A 249 -21.40 -13.06 -4.07
CA SER A 249 -22.50 -12.62 -4.91
C SER A 249 -22.11 -11.40 -5.75
N GLN A 250 -22.17 -11.54 -7.07
CA GLN A 250 -21.87 -10.50 -8.06
C GLN A 250 -23.05 -9.52 -8.19
N SER A 251 -23.31 -8.69 -7.18
CA SER A 251 -24.33 -7.63 -7.23
C SER A 251 -23.64 -6.27 -7.22
N SER A 252 -24.07 -5.34 -8.06
CA SER A 252 -23.54 -3.97 -8.08
C SER A 252 -23.78 -3.24 -6.75
N LEU A 253 -24.86 -3.55 -6.05
CA LEU A 253 -25.11 -3.00 -4.71
C LEU A 253 -24.07 -3.49 -3.68
N LEU A 254 -23.66 -4.75 -3.79
CA LEU A 254 -22.61 -5.29 -2.93
C LEU A 254 -21.25 -4.64 -3.22
N ASN A 255 -20.96 -4.40 -4.50
CA ASN A 255 -19.77 -3.67 -4.91
C ASN A 255 -19.78 -2.24 -4.34
N ALA A 256 -20.91 -1.54 -4.39
CA ALA A 256 -21.04 -0.22 -3.79
C ALA A 256 -20.80 -0.22 -2.27
N ARG A 257 -21.27 -1.25 -1.55
CA ARG A 257 -20.95 -1.43 -0.11
C ARG A 257 -19.46 -1.69 0.13
N MET A 258 -18.81 -2.50 -0.71
CA MET A 258 -17.37 -2.74 -0.64
C MET A 258 -16.58 -1.44 -0.91
N ILE A 259 -17.03 -0.62 -1.86
CA ILE A 259 -16.43 0.70 -2.14
C ILE A 259 -16.47 1.59 -0.89
N ILE A 260 -17.58 1.64 -0.16
CA ILE A 260 -17.68 2.38 1.12
C ILE A 260 -16.68 1.82 2.15
N GLY A 261 -16.64 0.50 2.32
CA GLY A 261 -15.70 -0.15 3.23
C GLY A 261 -14.24 0.19 2.91
N LEU A 262 -13.89 0.23 1.62
CA LEU A 262 -12.56 0.60 1.16
C LEU A 262 -12.28 2.09 1.36
N ALA A 263 -13.21 2.96 1.00
CA ALA A 263 -13.09 4.41 1.17
C ALA A 263 -12.78 4.77 2.64
N ASN A 264 -13.49 4.14 3.58
CA ASN A 264 -13.29 4.34 5.01
C ASN A 264 -11.93 3.85 5.51
N LYS A 265 -11.27 2.92 4.81
CA LYS A 265 -9.93 2.40 5.17
C LYS A 265 -8.77 3.17 4.52
N LEU A 266 -9.03 3.97 3.49
CA LEU A 266 -8.01 4.73 2.78
C LEU A 266 -7.74 6.09 3.45
N ASN A 267 -6.52 6.28 3.95
CA ASN A 267 -6.13 7.55 4.60
C ASN A 267 -6.17 8.75 3.64
N LYS A 268 -5.76 8.54 2.38
CA LYS A 268 -5.77 9.60 1.37
C LYS A 268 -7.18 10.01 0.97
N PHE A 269 -8.13 9.09 1.00
CA PHE A 269 -9.52 9.40 0.73
C PHE A 269 -10.07 10.37 1.79
N ARG A 270 -9.86 10.05 3.07
CA ARG A 270 -10.26 10.93 4.19
C ARG A 270 -9.67 12.33 4.06
N GLN A 271 -8.40 12.45 3.65
CA GLN A 271 -7.75 13.75 3.44
C GLN A 271 -8.33 14.54 2.26
N ILE A 272 -8.82 13.87 1.23
CA ILE A 272 -9.43 14.53 0.06
C ILE A 272 -10.81 15.08 0.42
N ILE A 273 -11.65 14.26 1.02
CA ILE A 273 -13.02 14.64 1.38
C ILE A 273 -13.04 15.72 2.47
N SER A 274 -12.13 15.68 3.44
CA SER A 274 -12.09 16.70 4.52
C SER A 274 -11.59 18.08 4.07
N ARG A 275 -11.14 18.23 2.82
CA ARG A 275 -10.64 19.49 2.25
C ARG A 275 -11.62 20.13 1.25
N GLY A 276 -12.66 19.47 0.85
CA GLY A 276 -13.73 19.97 -0.02
C GLY A 276 -14.92 20.46 0.81
#